data_7d1d116f819041a4673a01f05939c6cc
#
_entry.id   7d1d116f819041a4673a01f05939c6cc
#
_cell.length_a   1.000
_cell.length_b   1.000
_cell.length_c   1.000
_cell.angle_alpha   90.00
_cell.angle_beta   90.00
_cell.angle_gamma   90.00
#
_symmetry.space_group_name_H-M   'P 1'
#
loop_
_entity.id
_entity.type
_entity.pdbx_description
1 polymer ?
#
loop_
_entity_poly.entity_id
_entity_poly.type
_entity_poly.pdbx_seq_one_letter_code
_entity_poly.pdbx_strand_id
1 'polypeptide(L)'
;MFDAQTEKQRKIYTTLGSLIALIIALWGILEHFMNFLYLTGLIFPAVGAIMVTDFFLISERTWRDRKKWNWTATISMMAGIIVGYYTQYIRPWGIPAVQSYFVSTILYYVLTCIKAKIVPDEYSPPRWRSGRA
;
A
#
# COMPACT_ATOMS: atom_id res chain seq x y z
N MET A 1 -8.11 47.45 18.49
CA MET A 1 -9.27 47.59 17.59
C MET A 1 -9.28 46.64 16.41
N PHE A 2 -8.18 45.96 16.13
CA PHE A 2 -8.06 44.95 15.05
C PHE A 2 -8.59 43.54 15.42
N ASP A 3 -8.76 43.27 16.70
CA ASP A 3 -9.05 41.91 17.21
C ASP A 3 -10.52 41.49 17.05
N ALA A 4 -11.46 42.44 17.12
CA ALA A 4 -12.89 42.14 17.05
C ALA A 4 -13.40 41.73 15.66
N GLN A 5 -12.79 42.26 14.60
CA GLN A 5 -13.15 41.85 13.24
C GLN A 5 -12.63 40.45 12.87
N THR A 6 -11.45 40.14 13.33
CA THR A 6 -10.83 38.81 13.17
C THR A 6 -11.61 37.73 13.90
N GLU A 7 -12.12 38.02 15.11
CA GLU A 7 -12.94 37.09 15.88
C GLU A 7 -14.29 36.78 15.21
N LYS A 8 -14.96 37.79 14.67
CA LYS A 8 -16.23 37.63 13.94
C LYS A 8 -16.05 36.81 12.68
N GLN A 9 -15.02 37.12 11.90
CA GLN A 9 -14.69 36.36 10.68
C GLN A 9 -14.33 34.90 11.02
N ARG A 10 -13.53 34.68 12.04
CA ARG A 10 -13.18 33.33 12.50
C ARG A 10 -14.42 32.52 12.92
N LYS A 11 -15.34 33.11 13.66
CA LYS A 11 -16.61 32.46 14.04
C LYS A 11 -17.45 32.12 12.83
N ILE A 12 -17.55 33.01 11.83
CA ILE A 12 -18.31 32.77 10.61
C ILE A 12 -17.69 31.61 9.81
N TYR A 13 -16.38 31.61 9.61
CA TYR A 13 -15.70 30.52 8.87
C TYR A 13 -15.81 29.19 9.59
N THR A 14 -15.70 29.18 10.93
CA THR A 14 -15.85 27.95 11.71
C THR A 14 -17.30 27.44 11.63
N THR A 15 -18.30 28.30 11.72
CA THR A 15 -19.71 27.90 11.63
C THR A 15 -20.06 27.41 10.22
N LEU A 16 -19.58 28.09 9.17
CA LEU A 16 -19.75 27.64 7.79
C LEU A 16 -19.08 26.30 7.54
N GLY A 17 -17.84 26.12 8.00
CA GLY A 17 -17.12 24.86 7.89
C GLY A 17 -17.83 23.71 8.62
N SER A 18 -18.34 23.96 9.82
CA SER A 18 -19.12 22.97 10.57
C SER A 18 -20.43 22.60 9.88
N LEU A 19 -21.11 23.58 9.28
CA LEU A 19 -22.36 23.34 8.55
C LEU A 19 -22.13 22.49 7.30
N ILE A 20 -21.09 22.81 6.54
CA ILE A 20 -20.69 22.04 5.36
C ILE A 20 -20.30 20.61 5.75
N ALA A 21 -19.50 20.44 6.80
CA ALA A 21 -19.12 19.13 7.32
C ALA A 21 -20.34 18.31 7.77
N LEU A 22 -21.32 18.94 8.40
CA LEU A 22 -22.57 18.30 8.80
C LEU A 22 -23.39 17.82 7.59
N ILE A 23 -23.51 18.63 6.55
CA ILE A 23 -24.21 18.28 5.32
C ILE A 23 -23.55 17.09 4.64
N ILE A 24 -22.21 17.09 4.55
CA ILE A 24 -21.43 16.01 3.97
C ILE A 24 -21.59 14.73 4.80
N ALA A 25 -21.57 14.84 6.12
CA ALA A 25 -21.80 13.71 7.03
C ALA A 25 -23.19 13.08 6.87
N LEU A 26 -24.22 13.90 6.72
CA LEU A 26 -25.60 13.44 6.49
C LEU A 26 -25.80 12.81 5.09
N TRP A 27 -24.95 13.11 4.15
CA TRP A 27 -25.02 12.57 2.77
C TRP A 27 -24.45 11.15 2.63
N GLY A 28 -24.30 10.44 3.76
CA GLY A 28 -23.87 9.03 3.74
C GLY A 28 -22.37 8.83 3.53
N ILE A 29 -21.55 9.83 3.84
CA ILE A 29 -20.08 9.71 3.73
C ILE A 29 -19.53 8.58 4.58
N LEU A 30 -20.23 8.20 5.66
CA LEU A 30 -19.84 7.10 6.54
C LEU A 30 -19.78 5.76 5.79
N GLU A 31 -20.72 5.45 4.91
CA GLU A 31 -20.69 4.22 4.12
C GLU A 31 -19.54 4.22 3.13
N HIS A 32 -19.32 5.35 2.46
CA HIS A 32 -18.18 5.51 1.54
C HIS A 32 -16.85 5.50 2.29
N PHE A 33 -16.79 6.05 3.49
CA PHE A 33 -15.60 6.06 4.33
C PHE A 33 -15.26 4.65 4.83
N MET A 34 -16.24 3.83 5.18
CA MET A 34 -16.00 2.43 5.56
C MET A 34 -15.42 1.64 4.40
N ASN A 35 -15.95 1.79 3.19
CA ASN A 35 -15.40 1.16 2.00
C ASN A 35 -13.96 1.62 1.71
N PHE A 36 -13.67 2.90 1.91
CA PHE A 36 -12.31 3.44 1.80
C PHE A 36 -11.37 2.85 2.84
N LEU A 37 -11.81 2.70 4.09
CA LEU A 37 -11.02 2.06 5.15
C LEU A 37 -10.74 0.59 4.83
N TYR A 38 -11.71 -0.15 4.34
CA TYR A 38 -11.51 -1.55 3.91
C TYR A 38 -10.50 -1.64 2.78
N LEU A 39 -10.62 -0.80 1.76
CA LEU A 39 -9.67 -0.77 0.64
C LEU A 39 -8.25 -0.43 1.12
N THR A 40 -8.12 0.55 1.99
CA THR A 40 -6.87 0.94 2.62
C THR A 40 -6.27 -0.21 3.44
N GLY A 41 -7.11 -0.91 4.20
CA GLY A 41 -6.73 -2.11 4.96
C GLY A 41 -6.24 -3.29 4.10
N LEU A 42 -6.57 -3.33 2.82
CA LEU A 42 -6.03 -4.31 1.87
C LEU A 42 -4.73 -3.84 1.21
N ILE A 43 -4.63 -2.55 0.90
CA ILE A 43 -3.47 -1.97 0.20
C ILE A 43 -2.24 -1.94 1.12
N PHE A 44 -2.36 -1.47 2.35
CA PHE A 44 -1.21 -1.35 3.25
C PHE A 44 -0.50 -2.67 3.54
N PRO A 45 -1.20 -3.78 3.87
CA PRO A 45 -0.55 -5.08 4.04
C PRO A 45 0.14 -5.57 2.77
N ALA A 46 -0.46 -5.36 1.59
CA ALA A 46 0.14 -5.76 0.32
C ALA A 46 1.46 -5.00 0.04
N VAL A 47 1.47 -3.68 0.27
CA VAL A 47 2.69 -2.87 0.13
C VAL A 47 3.75 -3.27 1.16
N GLY A 48 3.35 -3.43 2.43
CA GLY A 48 4.24 -3.88 3.50
C GLY A 48 4.85 -5.25 3.21
N ALA A 49 4.07 -6.18 2.67
CA ALA A 49 4.53 -7.50 2.25
C ALA A 49 5.67 -7.42 1.23
N ILE A 50 5.52 -6.59 0.21
CA ILE A 50 6.52 -6.40 -0.83
C ILE A 50 7.79 -5.78 -0.26
N MET A 51 7.66 -4.75 0.58
CA MET A 51 8.81 -4.09 1.22
C MET A 51 9.59 -5.04 2.10
N VAL A 52 8.89 -5.83 2.93
CA VAL A 52 9.52 -6.84 3.80
C VAL A 52 10.19 -7.93 2.98
N THR A 53 9.51 -8.45 1.96
CA THR A 53 10.06 -9.50 1.09
C THR A 53 11.28 -9.00 0.32
N ASP A 54 11.22 -7.79 -0.22
CA ASP A 54 12.35 -7.20 -0.94
C ASP A 54 13.55 -7.00 -0.02
N PHE A 55 13.34 -6.46 1.16
CA PHE A 55 14.41 -6.17 2.10
C PHE A 55 15.05 -7.42 2.69
N PHE A 56 14.24 -8.38 3.16
CA PHE A 56 14.77 -9.56 3.88
C PHE A 56 15.15 -10.72 2.97
N LEU A 57 14.37 -10.98 1.92
CA LEU A 57 14.54 -12.18 1.09
C LEU A 57 15.34 -11.90 -0.19
N ILE A 58 15.21 -10.71 -0.77
CA ILE A 58 15.84 -10.40 -2.06
C ILE A 58 17.08 -9.54 -1.89
N SER A 59 17.01 -8.50 -1.10
CA SER A 59 18.11 -7.53 -0.92
C SER A 59 19.05 -7.87 0.23
N GLU A 60 18.84 -9.00 0.93
CA GLU A 60 19.69 -9.48 2.03
C GLU A 60 20.03 -8.36 3.05
N ARG A 61 19.02 -7.60 3.48
CA ARG A 61 19.12 -6.47 4.43
C ARG A 61 19.93 -5.27 3.93
N THR A 62 20.15 -5.17 2.62
CA THR A 62 20.84 -4.01 2.04
C THR A 62 19.89 -3.24 1.13
N TRP A 63 19.67 -1.94 1.39
CA TRP A 63 18.90 -1.11 0.51
C TRP A 63 19.61 -0.95 -0.84
N ARG A 64 18.92 -1.31 -1.92
CA ARG A 64 19.42 -1.16 -3.29
C ARG A 64 18.54 -0.18 -4.04
N ASP A 65 19.14 0.89 -4.51
CA ASP A 65 18.48 1.82 -5.41
C ASP A 65 18.30 1.17 -6.79
N ARG A 66 17.06 0.90 -7.15
CA ARG A 66 16.72 0.41 -8.49
C ARG A 66 16.41 1.60 -9.39
N LYS A 67 17.19 1.78 -10.44
CA LYS A 67 17.03 2.88 -11.42
C LYS A 67 15.75 2.80 -12.24
N LYS A 68 15.00 1.69 -12.24
CA LYS A 68 13.80 1.47 -13.03
C LYS A 68 12.60 1.09 -12.17
N TRP A 69 11.41 1.42 -12.68
CA TRP A 69 10.14 1.04 -12.08
C TRP A 69 10.01 -0.48 -11.94
N ASN A 70 9.71 -0.95 -10.75
CA ASN A 70 9.61 -2.38 -10.47
C ASN A 70 8.21 -2.93 -10.81
N TRP A 71 8.01 -3.30 -12.08
CA TRP A 71 6.76 -3.91 -12.55
C TRP A 71 6.37 -5.16 -11.76
N THR A 72 7.34 -5.94 -11.33
CA THR A 72 7.11 -7.14 -10.52
C THR A 72 6.42 -6.81 -9.21
N ALA A 73 6.85 -5.75 -8.52
CA ALA A 73 6.22 -5.28 -7.30
C ALA A 73 4.79 -4.81 -7.55
N THR A 74 4.56 -4.04 -8.62
CA THR A 74 3.23 -3.53 -8.99
C THR A 74 2.25 -4.67 -9.29
N ILE A 75 2.66 -5.66 -10.07
CA ILE A 75 1.82 -6.82 -10.41
C ILE A 75 1.49 -7.65 -9.16
N SER A 76 2.48 -7.90 -8.31
CA SER A 76 2.28 -8.66 -7.06
C SER A 76 1.36 -7.94 -6.08
N MET A 77 1.49 -6.62 -5.98
CA MET A 77 0.61 -5.78 -5.16
C MET A 77 -0.84 -5.85 -5.66
N MET A 78 -1.05 -5.65 -6.97
CA MET A 78 -2.38 -5.71 -7.56
C MET A 78 -3.05 -7.07 -7.37
N ALA A 79 -2.31 -8.16 -7.56
CA ALA A 79 -2.82 -9.51 -7.32
C ALA A 79 -3.22 -9.73 -5.85
N GLY A 80 -2.41 -9.27 -4.90
CA GLY A 80 -2.73 -9.35 -3.47
C GLY A 80 -4.00 -8.56 -3.11
N ILE A 81 -4.14 -7.34 -3.66
CA ILE A 81 -5.33 -6.51 -3.45
C ILE A 81 -6.58 -7.18 -4.04
N ILE A 82 -6.49 -7.74 -5.25
CA ILE A 82 -7.61 -8.44 -5.91
C ILE A 82 -8.06 -9.64 -5.09
N VAL A 83 -7.13 -10.46 -4.60
CA VAL A 83 -7.47 -11.63 -3.76
C VAL A 83 -8.09 -11.19 -2.43
N GLY A 84 -7.52 -10.17 -1.78
CA GLY A 84 -8.08 -9.61 -0.56
C GLY A 84 -9.48 -9.04 -0.78
N TYR A 85 -9.70 -8.33 -1.88
CA TYR A 85 -11.01 -7.81 -2.25
C TYR A 85 -12.02 -8.93 -2.52
N TYR A 86 -11.62 -9.97 -3.26
CA TYR A 86 -12.46 -11.15 -3.51
C TYR A 86 -12.89 -11.83 -2.21
N THR A 87 -11.95 -12.01 -1.29
CA THR A 87 -12.24 -12.62 0.02
C THR A 87 -13.15 -11.73 0.87
N GLN A 88 -13.03 -10.42 0.77
CA GLN A 88 -13.86 -9.48 1.55
C GLN A 88 -15.32 -9.48 1.08
N TYR A 89 -15.56 -9.47 -0.23
CA TYR A 89 -16.89 -9.17 -0.79
C TYR A 89 -17.62 -10.38 -1.37
N ILE A 90 -16.89 -11.39 -1.86
CA ILE A 90 -17.51 -12.50 -2.59
C ILE A 90 -17.58 -13.77 -1.73
N ARG A 91 -16.53 -14.10 -1.02
CA ARG A 91 -16.50 -15.30 -0.19
C ARG A 91 -15.72 -15.03 1.08
N PRO A 92 -16.37 -14.58 2.17
CA PRO A 92 -15.71 -14.26 3.41
C PRO A 92 -15.08 -15.53 4.02
N TRP A 93 -13.78 -15.68 3.82
CA TRP A 93 -13.01 -16.81 4.35
C TRP A 93 -11.68 -16.28 4.91
N GLY A 94 -11.60 -16.16 6.22
CA GLY A 94 -10.42 -15.69 6.92
C GLY A 94 -10.33 -14.17 7.01
N ILE A 95 -9.11 -13.66 7.18
CA ILE A 95 -8.81 -12.23 7.33
C ILE A 95 -8.28 -11.70 6.00
N PRO A 96 -9.01 -10.84 5.27
CA PRO A 96 -8.63 -10.38 3.94
C PRO A 96 -7.26 -9.68 3.88
N ALA A 97 -6.92 -8.90 4.91
CA ALA A 97 -5.62 -8.23 5.02
C ALA A 97 -4.45 -9.22 5.10
N VAL A 98 -4.62 -10.32 5.83
CA VAL A 98 -3.61 -11.37 5.96
C VAL A 98 -3.44 -12.11 4.64
N GLN A 99 -4.52 -12.42 3.96
CA GLN A 99 -4.47 -13.08 2.64
C GLN A 99 -3.82 -12.19 1.59
N SER A 100 -4.16 -10.90 1.55
CA SER A 100 -3.50 -9.92 0.70
C SER A 100 -1.99 -9.87 0.94
N TYR A 101 -1.57 -9.90 2.21
CA TYR A 101 -0.15 -9.93 2.59
C TYR A 101 0.55 -11.19 2.06
N PHE A 102 0.03 -12.38 2.33
CA PHE A 102 0.66 -13.63 1.92
C PHE A 102 0.71 -13.81 0.41
N VAL A 103 -0.37 -13.49 -0.29
CA VAL A 103 -0.42 -13.58 -1.76
C VAL A 103 0.60 -12.63 -2.38
N SER A 104 0.68 -11.38 -1.91
CA SER A 104 1.66 -10.41 -2.38
C SER A 104 3.10 -10.88 -2.12
N THR A 105 3.38 -11.44 -0.94
CA THR A 105 4.70 -11.99 -0.57
C THR A 105 5.11 -13.12 -1.51
N ILE A 106 4.28 -14.13 -1.64
CA ILE A 106 4.59 -15.34 -2.43
C ILE A 106 4.76 -14.96 -3.91
N LEU A 107 3.82 -14.19 -4.44
CA LEU A 107 3.86 -13.81 -5.84
C LEU A 107 5.06 -12.92 -6.17
N TYR A 108 5.37 -11.96 -5.30
CA TYR A 108 6.55 -11.11 -5.47
C TYR A 108 7.84 -11.92 -5.45
N TYR A 109 7.98 -12.85 -4.52
CA TYR A 109 9.15 -13.72 -4.42
C TYR A 109 9.30 -14.59 -5.67
N VAL A 110 8.24 -15.28 -6.10
CA VAL A 110 8.24 -16.15 -7.28
C VAL A 110 8.57 -15.37 -8.55
N LEU A 111 7.88 -14.25 -8.79
CA LEU A 111 8.11 -13.42 -9.98
C LEU A 111 9.53 -12.84 -9.99
N THR A 112 10.06 -12.46 -8.85
CA THR A 112 11.44 -11.96 -8.75
C THR A 112 12.45 -13.06 -9.02
N CYS A 113 12.24 -14.28 -8.52
CA CYS A 113 13.09 -15.43 -8.83
C CYS A 113 13.07 -15.80 -10.32
N ILE A 114 11.88 -15.74 -10.95
CA ILE A 114 11.74 -15.98 -12.40
C ILE A 114 12.47 -14.88 -13.19
N LYS A 115 12.27 -13.63 -12.84
CA LYS A 115 12.93 -12.49 -13.48
C LYS A 115 14.45 -12.55 -13.35
N ALA A 116 14.96 -12.92 -12.18
CA ALA A 116 16.39 -13.09 -11.96
C ALA A 116 17.03 -14.18 -12.83
N LYS A 117 16.25 -15.20 -13.25
CA LYS A 117 16.72 -16.23 -14.19
C LYS A 117 16.72 -15.75 -15.65
N ILE A 118 15.77 -14.87 -16.01
CA ILE A 118 15.58 -14.40 -17.40
C ILE A 118 16.49 -13.21 -17.72
N VAL A 119 16.69 -12.30 -16.77
CA VAL A 119 17.49 -11.07 -16.91
C VAL A 119 18.51 -10.98 -15.78
N PRO A 120 19.63 -11.70 -15.87
CA PRO A 120 20.64 -11.71 -14.80
C PRO A 120 21.34 -10.36 -14.58
N ASP A 121 21.39 -9.49 -15.59
CA ASP A 121 22.08 -8.19 -15.53
C ASP A 121 21.42 -7.16 -14.60
N GLU A 122 20.12 -7.25 -14.37
CA GLU A 122 19.39 -6.34 -13.49
C GLU A 122 19.47 -6.81 -12.01
N TYR A 123 19.78 -8.08 -11.81
CA TYR A 123 19.97 -8.77 -10.55
C TYR A 123 21.41 -9.25 -10.41
N SER A 124 22.39 -8.34 -10.43
CA SER A 124 23.75 -8.75 -10.09
C SER A 124 23.77 -9.30 -8.66
N PRO A 125 24.35 -10.48 -8.47
CA PRO A 125 24.42 -11.09 -7.13
C PRO A 125 25.16 -10.17 -6.16
N PRO A 126 24.81 -10.20 -4.87
CA PRO A 126 25.49 -9.37 -3.88
C PRO A 126 27.00 -9.61 -3.93
N ARG A 127 27.78 -8.54 -3.73
CA ARG A 127 29.25 -8.52 -3.87
C ARG A 127 30.02 -9.59 -3.08
N TRP A 128 29.40 -10.16 -2.05
CA TRP A 128 30.03 -11.21 -1.26
C TRP A 128 30.15 -12.57 -1.99
N ARG A 129 29.33 -12.77 -3.03
CA ARG A 129 29.41 -13.99 -3.87
C ARG A 129 30.57 -13.97 -4.87
N SER A 130 31.10 -12.79 -5.17
CA SER A 130 32.26 -12.63 -6.07
C SER A 130 33.61 -12.73 -5.36
N GLY A 131 33.61 -12.86 -4.04
CA GLY A 131 34.85 -12.93 -3.22
C GLY A 131 35.34 -14.35 -2.87
N ARG A 132 34.74 -15.37 -3.48
CA ARG A 132 35.23 -16.76 -3.39
C ARG A 132 35.63 -17.28 -4.77
N ALA A 133 36.68 -16.75 -5.26
CA ALA A 133 37.53 -17.40 -6.25
C ALA A 133 38.93 -17.52 -5.63
#